data_ce9da4c9a761c14fde7aaa84c733e22c
#
_entry.id   ce9da4c9a761c14fde7aaa84c733e22c
#
_cell.length_a   1.000
_cell.length_b   1.000
_cell.length_c   1.000
_cell.angle_alpha   90.00
_cell.angle_beta   90.00
_cell.angle_gamma   90.00
#
_symmetry.space_group_name_H-M   'P 1'
#
loop_
_entity.id
_entity.type
_entity.pdbx_description
1 polymer ?
#
loop_
_entity_poly.entity_id
_entity_poly.type
_entity_poly.pdbx_seq_one_letter_code
_entity_poly.pdbx_strand_id
1 'polypeptide(L)'
;CIRDRKDHLGRVWFGRSFALSTAQAREGGTLSLGLFDDTDATWINGHFLGSTSSWTDARTYDVPAAFLKAGKNTIIVNVRNTYGPGGMMGPADAVSLKLTSGNILPLGMDWSYKVISEDKPGGPQPPWESVSGYTTIHNAMTAPLAGYPLRGAIWYQGESNTDRSEQYQPLLAQLIARWRQDFGAELPVVVVQLPGYGAMPDKAGPSGWSGVREAERIVALNDRLTGLAVAIDAGDRTDIHPPNKQLVAERVKDVFDVLDGHQEGFADGIAPSRAARIQGSIKMEMPAEGLKVIGSDRPIAFQACDISGRCEWAEASLNGRSIRIEVPANLEPAEVRYCWGDAPLCNLFSDTNVPVAPFRLVVD
;
A
#
# COMPACT_ATOMS: atom_id res chain seq x y z
N CYS A 1 4.10 28.63 15.58
CA CYS A 1 3.27 27.65 16.28
C CYS A 1 3.50 26.26 15.69
N ILE A 2 3.81 25.27 16.50
CA ILE A 2 4.16 23.89 16.05
C ILE A 2 2.98 23.20 15.37
N ARG A 3 1.75 23.63 15.68
CA ARG A 3 0.50 23.13 15.07
C ARG A 3 0.30 23.53 13.59
N ASP A 4 1.09 24.45 13.07
CA ASP A 4 0.93 24.96 11.70
C ASP A 4 1.55 24.02 10.64
N ARG A 5 2.16 22.92 11.05
CA ARG A 5 2.82 21.91 10.18
C ARG A 5 2.22 20.53 10.26
N LYS A 6 0.97 20.44 10.67
CA LYS A 6 0.25 19.16 10.82
C LYS A 6 0.12 18.37 9.52
N ASP A 7 0.25 19.02 8.36
CA ASP A 7 0.14 18.34 7.05
C ASP A 7 1.52 18.16 6.37
N HIS A 8 2.63 18.39 7.10
CA HIS A 8 3.97 18.21 6.56
C HIS A 8 4.41 16.76 6.66
N LEU A 9 4.69 16.15 5.52
CA LEU A 9 5.34 14.84 5.45
C LEU A 9 6.84 15.02 5.32
N GLY A 10 7.61 14.31 6.15
CA GLY A 10 9.07 14.43 6.15
C GLY A 10 9.65 14.72 7.53
N ARG A 11 10.85 15.29 7.54
CA ARG A 11 11.63 15.52 8.76
C ARG A 11 11.60 16.97 9.21
N VAL A 12 11.32 17.13 10.50
CA VAL A 12 11.38 18.42 11.17
C VAL A 12 12.26 18.32 12.41
N TRP A 13 13.20 19.22 12.56
CA TRP A 13 13.99 19.39 13.78
C TRP A 13 13.35 20.45 14.66
N PHE A 14 13.11 20.09 15.91
CA PHE A 14 12.65 21.02 16.94
C PHE A 14 13.77 21.27 17.94
N GLY A 15 13.88 22.53 18.43
CA GLY A 15 14.86 22.91 19.39
C GLY A 15 14.27 23.78 20.50
N ARG A 16 14.63 23.49 21.75
CA ARG A 16 14.24 24.29 22.93
C ARG A 16 15.43 24.48 23.84
N SER A 17 15.63 25.73 24.31
CA SER A 17 16.59 26.02 25.37
C SER A 17 15.89 26.37 26.68
N PHE A 18 16.46 25.93 27.79
CA PHE A 18 16.00 26.25 29.16
C PHE A 18 17.20 26.38 30.09
N ALA A 19 17.00 26.96 31.26
CA ALA A 19 18.06 27.19 32.23
C ALA A 19 17.82 26.39 33.51
N LEU A 20 18.92 25.85 34.08
CA LEU A 20 18.97 25.18 35.38
C LEU A 20 19.93 25.89 36.33
N SER A 21 19.56 25.93 37.60
CA SER A 21 20.50 26.27 38.69
C SER A 21 21.54 25.16 38.85
N THR A 22 22.60 25.46 39.57
CA THR A 22 23.67 24.47 39.90
C THR A 22 23.11 23.29 40.68
N ALA A 23 22.15 23.49 41.56
CA ALA A 23 21.49 22.43 42.32
C ALA A 23 20.62 21.53 41.37
N GLN A 24 19.78 22.12 40.55
CA GLN A 24 18.91 21.39 39.64
C GLN A 24 19.68 20.55 38.61
N ALA A 25 20.82 21.06 38.12
CA ALA A 25 21.63 20.33 37.15
C ALA A 25 22.28 19.03 37.71
N ARG A 26 22.30 18.86 39.02
CA ARG A 26 22.84 17.66 39.67
C ARG A 26 21.82 16.57 39.94
N GLU A 27 20.55 16.82 39.65
CA GLU A 27 19.47 15.94 40.07
C GLU A 27 19.16 14.87 39.02
N GLY A 28 19.27 15.17 37.72
CA GLY A 28 18.67 14.37 36.70
C GLY A 28 17.13 14.49 36.68
N GLY A 29 16.42 13.67 35.89
CA GLY A 29 14.98 13.74 35.85
C GLY A 29 14.36 12.97 34.70
N THR A 30 13.09 13.27 34.44
CA THR A 30 12.32 12.70 33.33
C THR A 30 11.82 13.81 32.43
N LEU A 31 12.16 13.74 31.14
CA LEU A 31 11.66 14.64 30.10
C LEU A 31 10.39 14.08 29.51
N SER A 32 9.30 14.84 29.58
CA SER A 32 8.03 14.54 28.90
C SER A 32 7.84 15.51 27.76
N LEU A 33 7.46 15.03 26.57
CA LEU A 33 7.32 15.82 25.34
C LEU A 33 5.93 15.70 24.69
N GLY A 34 5.00 14.92 25.30
CA GLY A 34 3.70 14.66 24.73
C GLY A 34 3.77 13.64 23.57
N LEU A 35 2.90 13.82 22.58
CA LEU A 35 2.80 12.92 21.42
C LEU A 35 3.47 13.54 20.21
N PHE A 36 4.12 12.71 19.42
CA PHE A 36 4.59 13.06 18.06
C PHE A 36 4.05 12.03 17.07
N ASP A 37 3.83 12.46 15.86
CA ASP A 37 3.46 11.61 14.75
C ASP A 37 4.59 11.64 13.70
N ASP A 38 5.21 10.54 13.31
CA ASP A 38 5.14 9.11 13.70
C ASP A 38 6.26 8.73 14.68
N THR A 39 7.49 9.14 14.33
CA THR A 39 8.74 8.74 15.00
C THR A 39 9.49 9.97 15.49
N ASP A 40 10.06 9.90 16.66
CA ASP A 40 11.01 10.89 17.12
C ASP A 40 12.38 10.29 17.50
N ALA A 41 13.37 11.16 17.55
CA ALA A 41 14.66 10.92 18.22
C ALA A 41 15.01 12.19 19.00
N THR A 42 15.35 12.03 20.28
CA THR A 42 15.49 13.13 21.24
C THR A 42 16.87 13.18 21.87
N TRP A 43 17.44 14.36 21.96
CA TRP A 43 18.74 14.66 22.58
C TRP A 43 18.63 15.81 23.57
N ILE A 44 19.48 15.77 24.59
CA ILE A 44 19.75 16.89 25.49
C ILE A 44 21.24 17.20 25.52
N ASN A 45 21.62 18.43 25.27
CA ASN A 45 23.04 18.87 25.23
C ASN A 45 23.92 18.01 24.31
N GLY A 46 23.36 17.42 23.25
CA GLY A 46 24.04 16.52 22.33
C GLY A 46 24.05 15.06 22.75
N HIS A 47 23.56 14.70 23.93
CA HIS A 47 23.44 13.32 24.41
C HIS A 47 22.09 12.75 24.01
N PHE A 48 22.08 11.59 23.34
CA PHE A 48 20.88 10.88 22.94
C PHE A 48 20.13 10.36 24.16
N LEU A 49 18.82 10.62 24.24
CA LEU A 49 17.96 10.16 25.33
C LEU A 49 17.10 8.97 24.93
N GLY A 50 16.55 8.99 23.71
CA GLY A 50 15.68 7.92 23.25
C GLY A 50 14.98 8.25 21.92
N SER A 51 14.24 7.27 21.45
CA SER A 51 13.44 7.34 20.22
C SER A 51 12.17 6.51 20.44
N THR A 52 11.05 6.96 19.86
CA THR A 52 9.76 6.28 19.89
C THR A 52 9.15 6.25 18.49
N SER A 53 8.68 5.08 18.06
CA SER A 53 8.04 4.87 16.76
C SER A 53 6.57 4.51 16.96
N SER A 54 5.78 5.46 17.42
CA SER A 54 4.34 5.30 17.66
C SER A 54 3.69 6.67 17.67
N TRP A 55 2.55 6.82 17.03
CA TRP A 55 1.78 8.07 17.05
C TRP A 55 0.87 8.19 18.30
N THR A 56 0.69 7.10 19.04
CA THR A 56 -0.17 7.03 20.24
C THR A 56 0.61 7.10 21.56
N ASP A 57 1.92 6.84 21.54
CA ASP A 57 2.72 6.73 22.76
C ASP A 57 3.30 8.09 23.16
N ALA A 58 3.10 8.47 24.41
CA ALA A 58 3.69 9.68 24.96
C ALA A 58 5.21 9.54 25.08
N ARG A 59 5.94 10.56 24.62
CA ARG A 59 7.40 10.62 24.71
C ARG A 59 7.81 10.96 26.13
N THR A 60 8.43 9.98 26.78
CA THR A 60 8.96 10.13 28.15
C THR A 60 10.33 9.51 28.19
N TYR A 61 11.34 10.32 28.47
CA TYR A 61 12.76 9.90 28.47
C TYR A 61 13.45 10.24 29.78
N ASP A 62 14.24 9.32 30.29
CA ASP A 62 15.09 9.55 31.44
C ASP A 62 16.26 10.46 31.06
N VAL A 63 16.55 11.45 31.93
CA VAL A 63 17.61 12.43 31.74
C VAL A 63 18.62 12.25 32.85
N PRO A 64 19.77 11.59 32.58
CA PRO A 64 20.86 11.49 33.57
C PRO A 64 21.40 12.86 33.99
N ALA A 65 21.69 13.02 35.25
CA ALA A 65 22.30 14.27 35.77
C ALA A 65 23.60 14.65 35.01
N ALA A 66 24.37 13.66 34.57
CA ALA A 66 25.58 13.87 33.78
C ALA A 66 25.35 14.58 32.42
N PHE A 67 24.13 14.56 31.93
CA PHE A 67 23.74 15.23 30.65
C PHE A 67 23.29 16.68 30.87
N LEU A 68 23.03 17.06 32.09
CA LEU A 68 22.58 18.42 32.49
C LEU A 68 23.78 19.30 32.93
N LYS A 69 23.60 20.59 32.73
CA LYS A 69 24.59 21.59 33.19
C LYS A 69 23.91 22.82 33.81
N ALA A 70 24.60 23.48 34.73
CA ALA A 70 24.16 24.76 35.27
C ALA A 70 24.08 25.81 34.10
N GLY A 71 23.10 26.64 34.14
CA GLY A 71 22.83 27.60 33.06
C GLY A 71 22.07 27.00 31.91
N LYS A 72 22.41 27.34 30.69
CA LYS A 72 21.67 26.99 29.46
C LYS A 72 21.84 25.52 29.10
N ASN A 73 20.70 24.82 28.97
CA ASN A 73 20.56 23.48 28.40
C ASN A 73 19.75 23.57 27.11
N THR A 74 19.95 22.61 26.22
CA THR A 74 19.24 22.56 24.91
C THR A 74 18.70 21.16 24.65
N ILE A 75 17.42 21.08 24.35
CA ILE A 75 16.77 19.86 23.84
C ILE A 75 16.65 20.00 22.35
N ILE A 76 16.97 18.93 21.63
CA ILE A 76 16.77 18.77 20.20
C ILE A 76 15.92 17.53 19.98
N VAL A 77 14.88 17.66 19.13
CA VAL A 77 14.04 16.56 18.72
C VAL A 77 13.98 16.51 17.21
N ASN A 78 14.33 15.38 16.62
CA ASN A 78 14.06 15.08 15.23
C ASN A 78 12.74 14.34 15.15
N VAL A 79 11.77 14.86 14.42
CA VAL A 79 10.50 14.20 14.19
C VAL A 79 10.40 13.85 12.73
N ARG A 80 9.97 12.65 12.41
CA ARG A 80 9.63 12.20 11.08
C ARG A 80 8.17 11.81 11.04
N ASN A 81 7.41 12.52 10.20
CA ASN A 81 6.03 12.19 9.84
C ASN A 81 6.00 11.54 8.46
N THR A 82 5.37 10.38 8.34
CA THR A 82 5.30 9.60 7.09
C THR A 82 3.90 9.54 6.50
N TYR A 83 2.88 9.84 7.31
CA TYR A 83 1.48 9.83 6.90
C TYR A 83 0.63 10.68 7.85
N GLY A 84 -0.37 11.39 7.30
CA GLY A 84 -1.35 12.12 8.09
C GLY A 84 -0.83 13.38 8.79
N PRO A 85 -1.52 13.84 9.84
CA PRO A 85 -1.13 15.03 10.60
C PRO A 85 0.15 14.80 11.39
N GLY A 86 1.15 15.65 11.23
CA GLY A 86 2.43 15.53 11.92
C GLY A 86 2.70 16.60 12.96
N GLY A 87 3.86 16.49 13.61
CA GLY A 87 4.37 17.46 14.55
C GLY A 87 4.15 17.10 16.02
N MET A 88 4.36 18.08 16.89
CA MET A 88 4.19 17.93 18.34
C MET A 88 2.70 18.12 18.69
N MET A 89 2.08 17.04 19.14
CA MET A 89 0.66 16.98 19.51
C MET A 89 0.50 16.92 21.04
N GLY A 90 -0.63 17.38 21.54
CA GLY A 90 -0.94 17.36 22.97
C GLY A 90 -1.00 18.74 23.61
N PRO A 91 -1.39 18.81 24.88
CA PRO A 91 -1.48 20.07 25.61
C PRO A 91 -0.09 20.59 26.01
N ALA A 92 0.03 21.90 26.19
CA ALA A 92 1.29 22.56 26.49
C ALA A 92 1.92 22.14 27.83
N ASP A 93 1.11 21.74 28.78
CA ASP A 93 1.50 21.27 30.10
C ASP A 93 2.05 19.84 30.10
N ALA A 94 1.82 19.07 29.04
CA ALA A 94 2.46 17.77 28.86
C ALA A 94 3.97 17.88 28.55
N VAL A 95 4.46 19.08 28.19
CA VAL A 95 5.87 19.30 27.82
C VAL A 95 6.64 19.87 29.01
N SER A 96 7.40 19.03 29.70
CA SER A 96 8.08 19.40 30.95
C SER A 96 9.31 18.53 31.22
N LEU A 97 10.23 19.06 32.06
CA LEU A 97 11.29 18.30 32.71
C LEU A 97 10.96 18.18 34.21
N LYS A 98 10.65 16.98 34.67
CA LYS A 98 10.46 16.66 36.07
C LYS A 98 11.77 16.20 36.67
N LEU A 99 12.35 16.96 37.59
CA LEU A 99 13.58 16.61 38.30
C LEU A 99 13.32 15.54 39.37
N THR A 100 14.36 14.84 39.77
CA THR A 100 14.29 13.78 40.82
C THR A 100 13.75 14.29 42.15
N SER A 101 13.99 15.53 42.49
CA SER A 101 13.37 16.20 43.65
C SER A 101 11.84 16.35 43.57
N GLY A 102 11.25 16.08 42.43
CA GLY A 102 9.84 16.31 42.16
C GLY A 102 9.52 17.69 41.60
N ASN A 103 10.50 18.57 41.45
CA ASN A 103 10.32 19.89 40.86
C ASN A 103 10.04 19.74 39.36
N ILE A 104 8.97 20.38 38.84
CA ILE A 104 8.56 20.34 37.44
C ILE A 104 8.89 21.67 36.79
N LEU A 105 9.70 21.61 35.73
CA LEU A 105 10.03 22.75 34.88
C LEU A 105 9.20 22.64 33.60
N PRO A 106 8.20 23.52 33.43
CA PRO A 106 7.44 23.56 32.18
C PRO A 106 8.32 24.07 31.04
N LEU A 107 8.33 23.37 29.94
CA LEU A 107 9.12 23.74 28.75
C LEU A 107 8.29 24.55 27.75
N GLY A 108 6.93 24.49 27.87
CA GLY A 108 6.00 25.21 27.03
C GLY A 108 6.07 24.79 25.55
N MET A 109 5.34 25.55 24.71
CA MET A 109 5.22 25.28 23.28
C MET A 109 6.04 26.21 22.39
N ASP A 110 6.93 27.00 22.97
CA ASP A 110 7.80 27.97 22.30
C ASP A 110 9.07 27.29 21.77
N TRP A 111 8.92 26.43 20.78
CA TRP A 111 10.03 25.70 20.16
C TRP A 111 10.42 26.35 18.83
N SER A 112 11.73 26.48 18.61
CA SER A 112 12.25 26.75 17.26
C SER A 112 12.17 25.49 16.45
N TYR A 113 11.88 25.60 15.15
CA TYR A 113 11.90 24.42 14.27
C TYR A 113 12.58 24.71 12.93
N LYS A 114 13.06 23.63 12.29
CA LYS A 114 13.61 23.65 10.94
C LYS A 114 13.14 22.43 10.16
N VAL A 115 12.44 22.70 9.06
CA VAL A 115 12.10 21.69 8.07
C VAL A 115 13.35 21.38 7.24
N ILE A 116 13.70 20.10 7.09
CA ILE A 116 14.90 19.69 6.35
C ILE A 116 14.53 19.20 4.95
N SER A 117 13.53 18.35 4.84
CA SER A 117 13.08 17.80 3.56
C SER A 117 11.62 17.41 3.66
N GLU A 118 10.92 17.45 2.53
CA GLU A 118 9.68 16.72 2.34
C GLU A 118 10.05 15.32 1.86
N ASP A 119 9.68 14.31 2.63
CA ASP A 119 9.79 12.94 2.19
C ASP A 119 8.64 12.67 1.21
N LYS A 120 8.94 12.04 0.08
CA LYS A 120 7.86 11.51 -0.76
C LYS A 120 7.13 10.44 0.04
N PRO A 121 5.78 10.48 0.12
CA PRO A 121 5.02 9.49 0.88
C PRO A 121 5.44 8.08 0.50
N GLY A 122 5.69 7.24 1.51
CA GLY A 122 5.94 5.82 1.36
C GLY A 122 7.29 5.42 0.77
N GLY A 123 8.32 6.26 0.81
CA GLY A 123 9.70 5.85 0.56
C GLY A 123 10.17 4.82 1.61
N PRO A 124 11.10 3.92 1.24
CA PRO A 124 11.64 2.94 2.17
C PRO A 124 12.31 3.63 3.37
N GLN A 125 12.07 3.10 4.56
CA GLN A 125 12.59 3.66 5.80
C GLN A 125 13.82 2.88 6.30
N PRO A 126 14.83 3.54 6.90
CA PRO A 126 15.92 2.83 7.55
C PRO A 126 15.40 1.95 8.70
N PRO A 127 16.05 0.80 8.99
CA PRO A 127 15.60 -0.12 10.05
C PRO A 127 15.51 0.51 11.45
N TRP A 128 16.31 1.55 11.70
CA TRP A 128 16.35 2.25 13.00
C TRP A 128 15.28 3.33 13.15
N GLU A 129 14.52 3.64 12.13
CA GLU A 129 13.46 4.67 12.18
C GLU A 129 12.05 4.09 12.23
N SER A 130 11.88 2.83 11.83
CA SER A 130 10.57 2.20 11.79
C SER A 130 10.68 0.68 11.88
N VAL A 131 9.71 0.05 12.54
CA VAL A 131 9.56 -1.42 12.54
C VAL A 131 9.29 -1.97 11.14
N SER A 132 8.79 -1.15 10.23
CA SER A 132 8.59 -1.46 8.79
C SER A 132 9.72 -0.95 7.90
N GLY A 133 10.87 -0.56 8.49
CA GLY A 133 12.06 -0.18 7.74
C GLY A 133 12.65 -1.35 6.94
N TYR A 134 13.64 -1.06 6.11
CA TYR A 134 14.30 -2.05 5.26
C TYR A 134 14.63 -3.34 6.01
N THR A 135 14.17 -4.46 5.48
CA THR A 135 14.45 -5.83 5.95
C THR A 135 13.94 -6.19 7.36
N THR A 136 13.41 -5.27 8.14
CA THR A 136 13.02 -5.53 9.55
C THR A 136 11.92 -6.59 9.64
N ILE A 137 10.85 -6.48 8.85
CA ILE A 137 9.77 -7.46 8.82
C ILE A 137 10.31 -8.82 8.36
N HIS A 138 11.08 -8.84 7.27
CA HIS A 138 11.69 -10.08 6.81
C HIS A 138 12.58 -10.72 7.90
N ASN A 139 13.52 -9.98 8.46
CA ASN A 139 14.50 -10.50 9.42
C ASN A 139 13.84 -10.98 10.73
N ALA A 140 12.80 -10.27 11.19
CA ALA A 140 12.16 -10.58 12.47
C ALA A 140 11.01 -11.59 12.37
N MET A 141 10.31 -11.65 11.23
CA MET A 141 9.08 -12.42 11.10
C MET A 141 9.18 -13.56 10.06
N THR A 142 9.82 -13.34 8.91
CA THR A 142 9.85 -14.31 7.82
C THR A 142 11.09 -15.20 7.90
N ALA A 143 12.28 -14.62 8.06
CA ALA A 143 13.53 -15.36 8.07
C ALA A 143 13.62 -16.43 9.19
N PRO A 144 13.10 -16.22 10.42
CA PRO A 144 13.06 -17.27 11.44
C PRO A 144 12.24 -18.51 11.08
N LEU A 145 11.33 -18.38 10.10
CA LEU A 145 10.50 -19.48 9.59
C LEU A 145 11.13 -20.16 8.35
N ALA A 146 12.26 -19.66 7.86
CA ALA A 146 12.90 -20.22 6.68
C ALA A 146 13.18 -21.72 6.85
N GLY A 147 12.88 -22.50 5.80
CA GLY A 147 12.98 -23.97 5.83
C GLY A 147 11.77 -24.67 6.47
N TYR A 148 10.81 -23.95 7.05
CA TYR A 148 9.55 -24.58 7.46
C TYR A 148 8.78 -25.06 6.23
N PRO A 149 8.29 -26.32 6.20
CA PRO A 149 7.58 -26.84 5.02
C PRO A 149 6.22 -26.17 4.88
N LEU A 150 6.04 -25.44 3.79
CA LEU A 150 4.78 -24.82 3.41
C LEU A 150 4.17 -25.53 2.20
N ARG A 151 2.86 -25.72 2.20
CA ARG A 151 2.11 -26.28 1.04
C ARG A 151 1.91 -25.21 -0.04
N GLY A 152 1.85 -23.95 0.35
CA GLY A 152 1.65 -22.79 -0.51
C GLY A 152 1.62 -21.49 0.30
N ALA A 153 1.59 -20.37 -0.39
CA ALA A 153 1.43 -19.05 0.22
C ALA A 153 0.28 -18.29 -0.44
N ILE A 154 -0.37 -17.42 0.33
CA ILE A 154 -1.43 -16.53 -0.14
C ILE A 154 -0.98 -15.11 0.09
N TRP A 155 -1.05 -14.28 -0.95
CA TRP A 155 -0.78 -12.85 -0.86
C TRP A 155 -2.05 -12.06 -1.12
N TYR A 156 -2.52 -11.30 -0.13
CA TYR A 156 -3.71 -10.45 -0.21
C TYR A 156 -3.37 -9.07 0.33
N GLN A 157 -2.82 -8.20 -0.49
CA GLN A 157 -2.38 -6.85 -0.17
C GLN A 157 -2.09 -6.08 -1.47
N GLY A 158 -2.18 -4.75 -1.45
CA GLY A 158 -1.82 -3.88 -2.58
C GLY A 158 -2.39 -2.47 -2.41
N GLU A 159 -3.28 -2.26 -1.46
CA GLU A 159 -4.07 -1.04 -1.25
C GLU A 159 -3.19 0.19 -1.05
N SER A 160 -2.18 0.10 -0.21
CA SER A 160 -1.23 1.20 0.05
C SER A 160 -0.22 1.44 -1.10
N ASN A 161 -0.27 0.64 -2.16
CA ASN A 161 0.59 0.78 -3.33
C ASN A 161 -0.12 1.44 -4.52
N THR A 162 -1.41 1.76 -4.39
CA THR A 162 -2.23 2.29 -5.49
C THR A 162 -1.73 3.64 -6.02
N ASP A 163 -1.15 4.48 -5.17
CA ASP A 163 -0.53 5.75 -5.60
C ASP A 163 0.78 5.57 -6.39
N ARG A 164 1.31 4.34 -6.44
CA ARG A 164 2.58 3.98 -7.08
C ARG A 164 2.49 2.61 -7.73
N SER A 165 1.37 2.34 -8.38
CA SER A 165 1.03 1.04 -8.96
C SER A 165 2.06 0.53 -9.97
N GLU A 166 2.80 1.42 -10.63
CA GLU A 166 3.86 1.08 -11.58
C GLU A 166 5.06 0.35 -10.94
N GLN A 167 5.25 0.50 -9.62
CA GLN A 167 6.31 -0.18 -8.87
C GLN A 167 5.86 -1.56 -8.36
N TYR A 168 4.56 -1.83 -8.35
CA TYR A 168 4.02 -3.00 -7.65
C TYR A 168 4.39 -4.33 -8.32
N GLN A 169 4.35 -4.40 -9.64
CA GLN A 169 4.69 -5.61 -10.38
C GLN A 169 6.11 -6.13 -10.06
N PRO A 170 7.18 -5.35 -10.18
CA PRO A 170 8.53 -5.82 -9.84
C PRO A 170 8.68 -6.12 -8.34
N LEU A 171 8.02 -5.39 -7.45
CA LEU A 171 8.09 -5.63 -6.01
C LEU A 171 7.39 -6.95 -5.63
N LEU A 172 6.21 -7.24 -6.17
CA LEU A 172 5.50 -8.48 -5.94
C LEU A 172 6.27 -9.69 -6.48
N ALA A 173 6.83 -9.58 -7.68
CA ALA A 173 7.66 -10.64 -8.26
C ALA A 173 8.91 -10.92 -7.40
N GLN A 174 9.56 -9.88 -6.86
CA GLN A 174 10.71 -10.04 -5.96
C GLN A 174 10.30 -10.67 -4.61
N LEU A 175 9.15 -10.29 -4.03
CA LEU A 175 8.62 -10.89 -2.82
C LEU A 175 8.41 -12.40 -3.00
N ILE A 176 7.75 -12.82 -4.08
CA ILE A 176 7.52 -14.22 -4.39
C ILE A 176 8.83 -14.98 -4.58
N ALA A 177 9.76 -14.40 -5.34
CA ALA A 177 11.09 -14.98 -5.54
C ALA A 177 11.84 -15.15 -4.20
N ARG A 178 11.73 -14.18 -3.29
CA ARG A 178 12.33 -14.26 -1.96
C ARG A 178 11.68 -15.36 -1.11
N TRP A 179 10.37 -15.48 -1.11
CA TRP A 179 9.69 -16.55 -0.40
C TRP A 179 10.09 -17.94 -0.90
N ARG A 180 10.31 -18.09 -2.20
CA ARG A 180 10.81 -19.36 -2.77
C ARG A 180 12.25 -19.66 -2.32
N GLN A 181 13.08 -18.68 -2.08
CA GLN A 181 14.40 -18.88 -1.48
C GLN A 181 14.30 -19.34 -0.02
N ASP A 182 13.36 -18.79 0.75
CA ASP A 182 13.21 -19.07 2.17
C ASP A 182 12.47 -20.39 2.45
N PHE A 183 11.47 -20.77 1.64
CA PHE A 183 10.54 -21.87 1.92
C PHE A 183 10.58 -23.00 0.89
N GLY A 184 11.27 -22.85 -0.23
CA GLY A 184 11.42 -23.86 -1.26
C GLY A 184 11.08 -23.34 -2.66
N ALA A 185 11.90 -23.72 -3.65
CA ALA A 185 11.83 -23.18 -5.02
C ALA A 185 10.50 -23.45 -5.74
N GLU A 186 9.83 -24.55 -5.37
CA GLU A 186 8.55 -24.96 -5.96
C GLU A 186 7.33 -24.50 -5.15
N LEU A 187 7.49 -23.52 -4.22
CA LEU A 187 6.37 -22.97 -3.44
C LEU A 187 5.33 -22.33 -4.36
N PRO A 188 4.11 -22.86 -4.44
CA PRO A 188 3.03 -22.21 -5.15
C PRO A 188 2.52 -20.99 -4.36
N VAL A 189 2.20 -19.91 -5.07
CA VAL A 189 1.68 -18.68 -4.46
C VAL A 189 0.38 -18.30 -5.15
N VAL A 190 -0.66 -18.02 -4.38
CA VAL A 190 -1.90 -17.44 -4.90
C VAL A 190 -1.98 -15.97 -4.48
N VAL A 191 -2.04 -15.10 -5.47
CA VAL A 191 -2.28 -13.67 -5.29
C VAL A 191 -3.78 -13.43 -5.34
N VAL A 192 -4.34 -12.83 -4.31
CA VAL A 192 -5.74 -12.37 -4.30
C VAL A 192 -5.76 -10.97 -4.91
N GLN A 193 -6.39 -10.85 -6.08
CA GLN A 193 -6.50 -9.56 -6.76
C GLN A 193 -7.32 -8.57 -5.94
N LEU A 194 -6.88 -7.31 -5.89
CA LEU A 194 -7.58 -6.27 -5.13
C LEU A 194 -9.05 -6.15 -5.54
N PRO A 195 -9.99 -6.19 -4.59
CA PRO A 195 -11.41 -5.97 -4.84
C PRO A 195 -11.71 -4.51 -5.22
N GLY A 196 -12.95 -4.22 -5.58
CA GLY A 196 -13.42 -2.86 -5.80
C GLY A 196 -13.56 -2.09 -4.48
N TYR A 197 -12.95 -0.89 -4.40
CA TYR A 197 -13.06 0.01 -3.27
C TYR A 197 -13.04 1.47 -3.75
N GLY A 198 -13.81 2.34 -3.10
CA GLY A 198 -13.88 3.76 -3.41
C GLY A 198 -14.96 4.11 -4.44
N ALA A 199 -14.75 5.17 -5.20
CA ALA A 199 -15.74 5.67 -6.13
C ALA A 199 -15.88 4.79 -7.38
N MET A 200 -17.11 4.63 -7.83
CA MET A 200 -17.36 4.07 -9.15
C MET A 200 -16.87 5.05 -10.22
N PRO A 201 -16.13 4.60 -11.24
CA PRO A 201 -15.62 5.49 -12.27
C PRO A 201 -16.78 6.10 -13.08
N ASP A 202 -16.88 7.42 -13.11
CA ASP A 202 -17.81 8.19 -13.95
C ASP A 202 -17.24 8.49 -15.34
N LYS A 203 -15.93 8.39 -15.49
CA LYS A 203 -15.17 8.63 -16.72
C LYS A 203 -14.16 7.53 -16.95
N ALA A 204 -13.89 7.26 -18.24
CA ALA A 204 -12.75 6.43 -18.62
C ALA A 204 -11.43 7.15 -18.30
N GLY A 205 -10.44 6.43 -17.76
CA GLY A 205 -9.18 7.08 -17.41
C GLY A 205 -8.28 6.26 -16.49
N PRO A 206 -7.27 6.90 -15.90
CA PRO A 206 -6.33 6.23 -15.02
C PRO A 206 -6.96 5.82 -13.67
N SER A 207 -6.44 4.75 -13.09
CA SER A 207 -6.79 4.28 -11.75
C SER A 207 -5.59 3.53 -11.17
N GLY A 208 -5.13 3.94 -10.01
CA GLY A 208 -4.04 3.25 -9.30
C GLY A 208 -4.46 1.86 -8.80
N TRP A 209 -5.72 1.70 -8.39
CA TRP A 209 -6.30 0.40 -8.03
C TRP A 209 -6.24 -0.58 -9.20
N SER A 210 -6.63 -0.15 -10.39
CA SER A 210 -6.51 -0.97 -11.58
C SER A 210 -5.06 -1.23 -11.98
N GLY A 211 -4.17 -0.27 -11.75
CA GLY A 211 -2.74 -0.46 -11.96
C GLY A 211 -2.16 -1.59 -11.09
N VAL A 212 -2.56 -1.66 -9.80
CA VAL A 212 -2.17 -2.76 -8.91
C VAL A 212 -2.78 -4.08 -9.38
N ARG A 213 -4.10 -4.13 -9.70
CA ARG A 213 -4.75 -5.35 -10.23
C ARG A 213 -4.08 -5.88 -11.49
N GLU A 214 -3.67 -5.00 -12.38
CA GLU A 214 -2.93 -5.39 -13.59
C GLU A 214 -1.54 -5.94 -13.25
N ALA A 215 -0.85 -5.33 -12.30
CA ALA A 215 0.44 -5.84 -11.83
C ALA A 215 0.31 -7.24 -11.23
N GLU A 216 -0.72 -7.49 -10.42
CA GLU A 216 -1.05 -8.82 -9.84
C GLU A 216 -1.31 -9.85 -10.95
N ARG A 217 -2.14 -9.49 -11.95
CA ARG A 217 -2.44 -10.35 -13.10
C ARG A 217 -1.17 -10.67 -13.92
N ILE A 218 -0.34 -9.68 -14.21
CA ILE A 218 0.88 -9.89 -15.00
C ILE A 218 1.89 -10.76 -14.25
N VAL A 219 2.00 -10.65 -12.93
CA VAL A 219 2.87 -11.53 -12.13
C VAL A 219 2.38 -12.99 -12.22
N ALA A 220 1.08 -13.23 -12.06
CA ALA A 220 0.51 -14.57 -12.18
C ALA A 220 0.67 -15.12 -13.61
N LEU A 221 0.40 -14.32 -14.65
CA LEU A 221 0.54 -14.73 -16.06
C LEU A 221 1.97 -15.16 -16.41
N ASN A 222 2.99 -14.54 -15.82
CA ASN A 222 4.39 -14.77 -16.15
C ASN A 222 5.08 -15.82 -15.26
N ASP A 223 4.39 -16.43 -14.32
CA ASP A 223 4.96 -17.38 -13.37
C ASP A 223 4.05 -18.59 -13.17
N ARG A 224 4.48 -19.75 -13.68
CA ARG A 224 3.73 -21.02 -13.67
C ARG A 224 3.30 -21.52 -12.28
N LEU A 225 3.95 -21.07 -11.21
CA LEU A 225 3.66 -21.42 -9.82
C LEU A 225 2.96 -20.29 -9.06
N THR A 226 2.56 -19.24 -9.76
CA THR A 226 1.77 -18.15 -9.17
C THR A 226 0.40 -18.11 -9.81
N GLY A 227 -0.63 -18.12 -8.99
CA GLY A 227 -2.01 -18.02 -9.44
C GLY A 227 -2.68 -16.71 -9.00
N LEU A 228 -3.81 -16.38 -9.63
CA LEU A 228 -4.61 -15.19 -9.39
C LEU A 228 -6.03 -15.54 -8.97
N ALA A 229 -6.38 -15.30 -7.73
CA ALA A 229 -7.77 -15.35 -7.26
C ALA A 229 -8.43 -13.99 -7.50
N VAL A 230 -9.25 -13.92 -8.56
CA VAL A 230 -9.95 -12.67 -8.94
C VAL A 230 -11.01 -12.34 -7.89
N ALA A 231 -10.98 -11.14 -7.34
CA ALA A 231 -11.87 -10.70 -6.26
C ALA A 231 -12.59 -9.37 -6.55
N ILE A 232 -12.65 -8.94 -7.81
CA ILE A 232 -13.22 -7.65 -8.21
C ILE A 232 -14.69 -7.44 -7.76
N ASP A 233 -15.46 -8.51 -7.69
CA ASP A 233 -16.86 -8.55 -7.26
C ASP A 233 -17.07 -8.83 -5.77
N ALA A 234 -15.99 -9.10 -5.03
CA ALA A 234 -16.02 -9.38 -3.59
C ALA A 234 -15.82 -8.14 -2.70
N GLY A 235 -15.64 -6.96 -3.31
CA GLY A 235 -15.36 -5.72 -2.63
C GLY A 235 -16.58 -5.03 -2.02
N ASP A 236 -16.31 -4.07 -1.13
CA ASP A 236 -17.27 -3.07 -0.68
C ASP A 236 -16.70 -1.69 -0.98
N ARG A 237 -17.46 -0.84 -1.66
CA ARG A 237 -17.03 0.50 -2.04
C ARG A 237 -16.79 1.44 -0.87
N THR A 238 -17.37 1.15 0.27
CA THR A 238 -17.31 1.97 1.47
C THR A 238 -16.40 1.39 2.55
N ASP A 239 -16.05 0.10 2.45
CA ASP A 239 -15.12 -0.56 3.35
C ASP A 239 -13.98 -1.21 2.57
N ILE A 240 -12.75 -0.75 2.85
CA ILE A 240 -11.53 -1.30 2.26
C ILE A 240 -11.26 -2.76 2.67
N HIS A 241 -11.91 -3.23 3.74
CA HIS A 241 -11.81 -4.58 4.27
C HIS A 241 -13.07 -5.40 3.90
N PRO A 242 -13.20 -5.92 2.68
CA PRO A 242 -14.41 -6.61 2.25
C PRO A 242 -14.72 -7.80 3.16
N PRO A 243 -15.97 -7.94 3.64
CA PRO A 243 -16.32 -8.95 4.64
C PRO A 243 -16.42 -10.37 4.10
N ASN A 244 -16.64 -10.54 2.78
CA ASN A 244 -16.88 -11.85 2.17
C ASN A 244 -15.58 -12.64 1.96
N LYS A 245 -14.91 -13.00 3.05
CA LYS A 245 -13.66 -13.78 3.02
C LYS A 245 -13.88 -15.24 2.62
N GLN A 246 -15.09 -15.78 2.78
CA GLN A 246 -15.41 -17.13 2.37
C GLN A 246 -15.31 -17.26 0.84
N LEU A 247 -15.93 -16.35 0.08
CA LEU A 247 -15.84 -16.35 -1.40
C LEU A 247 -14.39 -16.26 -1.88
N VAL A 248 -13.59 -15.38 -1.22
CA VAL A 248 -12.16 -15.24 -1.54
C VAL A 248 -11.42 -16.56 -1.27
N ALA A 249 -11.69 -17.21 -0.12
CA ALA A 249 -11.04 -18.46 0.25
C ALA A 249 -11.40 -19.62 -0.71
N GLU A 250 -12.65 -19.69 -1.17
CA GLU A 250 -13.10 -20.65 -2.17
C GLU A 250 -12.34 -20.47 -3.49
N ARG A 251 -12.21 -19.23 -3.98
CA ARG A 251 -11.44 -18.93 -5.20
C ARG A 251 -9.95 -19.22 -5.06
N VAL A 252 -9.37 -18.90 -3.90
CA VAL A 252 -7.97 -19.24 -3.60
C VAL A 252 -7.76 -20.76 -3.64
N LYS A 253 -8.69 -21.53 -3.04
CA LYS A 253 -8.65 -22.99 -3.09
C LYS A 253 -8.69 -23.49 -4.53
N ASP A 254 -9.64 -23.01 -5.34
CA ASP A 254 -9.79 -23.43 -6.73
C ASP A 254 -8.53 -23.13 -7.56
N VAL A 255 -7.89 -21.99 -7.33
CA VAL A 255 -6.61 -21.65 -7.98
C VAL A 255 -5.49 -22.61 -7.55
N PHE A 256 -5.39 -22.97 -6.26
CA PHE A 256 -4.44 -23.97 -5.81
C PHE A 256 -4.70 -25.35 -6.44
N ASP A 257 -5.97 -25.77 -6.56
CA ASP A 257 -6.31 -27.03 -7.20
C ASP A 257 -5.88 -27.06 -8.67
N VAL A 258 -5.97 -25.91 -9.38
CA VAL A 258 -5.45 -25.79 -10.75
C VAL A 258 -3.92 -25.85 -10.78
N LEU A 259 -3.23 -25.12 -9.90
CA LEU A 259 -1.76 -25.12 -9.82
C LEU A 259 -1.19 -26.49 -9.49
N ASP A 260 -1.91 -27.27 -8.68
CA ASP A 260 -1.55 -28.65 -8.28
C ASP A 260 -1.96 -29.72 -9.33
N GLY A 261 -2.66 -29.32 -10.39
CA GLY A 261 -3.17 -30.23 -11.42
C GLY A 261 -4.34 -31.10 -10.98
N HIS A 262 -5.02 -30.75 -9.89
CA HIS A 262 -6.20 -31.46 -9.40
C HIS A 262 -7.49 -31.04 -10.13
N GLN A 263 -7.48 -29.89 -10.78
CA GLN A 263 -8.59 -29.32 -11.53
C GLN A 263 -8.09 -28.66 -12.81
N GLU A 264 -8.87 -28.77 -13.88
CA GLU A 264 -8.68 -27.94 -15.08
C GLU A 264 -9.18 -26.53 -14.84
N GLY A 265 -8.47 -25.52 -15.36
CA GLY A 265 -8.87 -24.13 -15.21
C GLY A 265 -7.77 -23.14 -15.57
N PHE A 266 -7.98 -21.88 -15.18
CA PHE A 266 -7.07 -20.78 -15.42
C PHE A 266 -6.50 -20.28 -14.09
N ALA A 267 -5.30 -20.72 -13.77
CA ALA A 267 -4.63 -20.30 -12.54
C ALA A 267 -4.30 -18.80 -12.52
N ASP A 268 -4.03 -18.22 -13.69
CA ASP A 268 -3.69 -16.79 -13.89
C ASP A 268 -4.92 -15.87 -14.07
N GLY A 269 -6.14 -16.43 -13.88
CA GLY A 269 -7.40 -15.74 -14.10
C GLY A 269 -7.84 -15.74 -15.57
N ILE A 270 -9.13 -15.56 -15.79
CA ILE A 270 -9.72 -15.56 -17.14
C ILE A 270 -9.53 -14.17 -17.72
N ALA A 271 -8.66 -14.02 -18.72
CA ALA A 271 -8.46 -12.78 -19.49
C ALA A 271 -7.97 -13.11 -20.90
N PRO A 272 -8.24 -12.27 -21.91
CA PRO A 272 -7.68 -12.45 -23.24
C PRO A 272 -6.19 -12.11 -23.23
N SER A 273 -5.42 -12.76 -24.10
CA SER A 273 -3.98 -12.53 -24.23
C SER A 273 -3.62 -11.50 -25.31
N ARG A 274 -4.56 -11.19 -26.21
CA ARG A 274 -4.34 -10.31 -27.36
C ARG A 274 -5.58 -9.51 -27.72
N ALA A 275 -5.37 -8.27 -28.17
CA ALA A 275 -6.37 -7.40 -28.76
C ALA A 275 -5.92 -7.01 -30.17
N ALA A 276 -6.73 -7.32 -31.19
CA ALA A 276 -6.38 -7.02 -32.57
C ALA A 276 -7.40 -6.05 -33.21
N ARG A 277 -6.90 -5.11 -33.97
CA ARG A 277 -7.73 -4.16 -34.72
C ARG A 277 -8.32 -4.83 -35.97
N ILE A 278 -9.62 -4.75 -36.16
CA ILE A 278 -10.33 -5.30 -37.31
C ILE A 278 -11.42 -4.32 -37.77
N GLN A 279 -11.24 -3.70 -38.94
CA GLN A 279 -12.26 -2.89 -39.61
C GLN A 279 -13.00 -1.89 -38.70
N GLY A 280 -12.24 -1.05 -37.98
CA GLY A 280 -12.81 -0.01 -37.08
C GLY A 280 -13.30 -0.50 -35.73
N SER A 281 -13.04 -1.76 -35.40
CA SER A 281 -13.32 -2.35 -34.08
C SER A 281 -12.09 -3.05 -33.54
N ILE A 282 -12.10 -3.40 -32.25
CA ILE A 282 -11.08 -4.24 -31.60
C ILE A 282 -11.70 -5.61 -31.35
N LYS A 283 -10.99 -6.65 -31.72
CA LYS A 283 -11.40 -8.04 -31.48
C LYS A 283 -10.46 -8.71 -30.49
N MET A 284 -11.03 -9.45 -29.53
CA MET A 284 -10.31 -10.28 -28.59
C MET A 284 -10.97 -11.66 -28.54
N GLU A 285 -10.13 -12.71 -28.34
CA GLU A 285 -10.61 -14.07 -28.10
C GLU A 285 -10.34 -14.45 -26.63
N MET A 286 -11.39 -14.84 -25.95
CA MET A 286 -11.30 -15.29 -24.56
C MET A 286 -10.78 -16.73 -24.49
N PRO A 287 -9.98 -17.07 -23.48
CA PRO A 287 -9.48 -18.44 -23.32
C PRO A 287 -10.58 -19.43 -22.91
N ALA A 288 -11.61 -18.93 -22.19
CA ALA A 288 -12.74 -19.72 -21.70
C ALA A 288 -13.92 -19.70 -22.64
N GLU A 289 -14.66 -20.81 -22.71
CA GLU A 289 -16.00 -20.91 -23.28
C GLU A 289 -17.07 -20.65 -22.22
N GLY A 290 -18.34 -20.51 -22.64
CA GLY A 290 -19.48 -20.39 -21.72
C GLY A 290 -19.52 -19.09 -20.91
N LEU A 291 -18.85 -18.03 -21.37
CA LEU A 291 -18.91 -16.75 -20.69
C LEU A 291 -20.35 -16.22 -20.63
N LYS A 292 -20.67 -15.62 -19.49
CA LYS A 292 -21.97 -15.01 -19.19
C LYS A 292 -21.85 -13.52 -19.01
N VAL A 293 -22.85 -12.80 -19.50
CA VAL A 293 -23.07 -11.38 -19.20
C VAL A 293 -24.19 -11.30 -18.16
N ILE A 294 -23.93 -10.68 -17.01
CA ILE A 294 -24.89 -10.59 -15.91
C ILE A 294 -25.49 -9.18 -15.84
N GLY A 295 -26.82 -9.11 -15.73
CA GLY A 295 -27.53 -7.85 -15.49
C GLY A 295 -27.65 -6.90 -16.70
N SER A 296 -27.20 -7.33 -17.89
CA SER A 296 -27.26 -6.57 -19.14
C SER A 296 -27.31 -7.54 -20.31
N ASP A 297 -27.68 -7.06 -21.49
CA ASP A 297 -27.64 -7.77 -22.78
C ASP A 297 -26.24 -7.75 -23.43
N ARG A 298 -25.30 -6.96 -22.89
CA ARG A 298 -23.94 -6.79 -23.40
C ARG A 298 -22.90 -6.63 -22.29
N PRO A 299 -21.65 -6.94 -22.58
CA PRO A 299 -20.53 -6.63 -21.67
C PRO A 299 -20.39 -5.11 -21.48
N ILE A 300 -20.09 -4.68 -20.24
CA ILE A 300 -19.86 -3.29 -19.86
C ILE A 300 -18.44 -3.10 -19.33
N ALA A 301 -18.11 -1.83 -19.01
CA ALA A 301 -16.82 -1.43 -18.40
C ALA A 301 -15.59 -1.64 -19.29
N PHE A 302 -15.77 -1.58 -20.63
CA PHE A 302 -14.66 -1.49 -21.57
C PHE A 302 -14.27 -0.03 -21.81
N GLN A 303 -12.97 0.20 -21.94
CA GLN A 303 -12.38 1.48 -22.32
C GLN A 303 -11.44 1.25 -23.50
N ALA A 304 -11.45 2.15 -24.48
CA ALA A 304 -10.43 2.27 -25.51
C ALA A 304 -9.58 3.51 -25.21
N CYS A 305 -8.27 3.40 -25.30
CA CYS A 305 -7.33 4.48 -25.03
C CYS A 305 -6.39 4.70 -26.21
N ASP A 306 -6.07 5.95 -26.52
CA ASP A 306 -5.06 6.30 -27.51
C ASP A 306 -3.64 6.31 -26.90
N ILE A 307 -2.64 6.53 -27.76
CA ILE A 307 -1.22 6.57 -27.36
C ILE A 307 -0.90 7.72 -26.40
N SER A 308 -1.73 8.77 -26.35
CA SER A 308 -1.56 9.88 -25.40
C SER A 308 -2.11 9.56 -24.01
N GLY A 309 -2.81 8.43 -23.85
CA GLY A 309 -3.48 8.03 -22.61
C GLY A 309 -4.91 8.59 -22.47
N ARG A 310 -5.47 9.26 -23.50
CA ARG A 310 -6.86 9.64 -23.51
C ARG A 310 -7.73 8.40 -23.68
N CYS A 311 -8.65 8.17 -22.78
CA CYS A 311 -9.54 7.02 -22.78
C CYS A 311 -11.01 7.43 -22.93
N GLU A 312 -11.79 6.61 -23.59
CA GLU A 312 -13.24 6.73 -23.71
C GLU A 312 -13.91 5.39 -23.43
N TRP A 313 -15.13 5.42 -22.88
CA TRP A 313 -15.95 4.21 -22.75
C TRP A 313 -16.26 3.66 -24.12
N ALA A 314 -16.16 2.35 -24.26
CA ALA A 314 -16.37 1.65 -25.52
C ALA A 314 -17.48 0.60 -25.36
N GLU A 315 -18.39 0.52 -26.35
CA GLU A 315 -19.40 -0.51 -26.41
C GLU A 315 -18.77 -1.84 -26.80
N ALA A 316 -19.23 -2.91 -26.15
CA ALA A 316 -18.72 -4.25 -26.42
C ALA A 316 -19.86 -5.23 -26.68
N SER A 317 -19.58 -6.25 -27.47
CA SER A 317 -20.47 -7.40 -27.71
C SER A 317 -19.71 -8.71 -27.48
N LEU A 318 -20.42 -9.72 -27.01
CA LEU A 318 -19.89 -11.07 -26.82
C LEU A 318 -20.60 -12.04 -27.77
N ASN A 319 -19.83 -12.81 -28.53
CA ASN A 319 -20.34 -13.90 -29.38
C ASN A 319 -19.47 -15.14 -29.17
N GLY A 320 -19.97 -16.12 -28.41
CA GLY A 320 -19.19 -17.26 -27.97
C GLY A 320 -17.99 -16.82 -27.14
N ARG A 321 -16.78 -17.05 -27.64
CA ARG A 321 -15.52 -16.60 -27.01
C ARG A 321 -15.01 -15.25 -27.52
N SER A 322 -15.63 -14.71 -28.57
CA SER A 322 -15.16 -13.49 -29.21
C SER A 322 -15.81 -12.26 -28.59
N ILE A 323 -14.99 -11.35 -28.11
CA ILE A 323 -15.40 -10.01 -27.69
C ILE A 323 -15.03 -9.03 -28.80
N ARG A 324 -16.00 -8.26 -29.23
CA ARG A 324 -15.83 -7.16 -30.18
C ARG A 324 -16.15 -5.84 -29.49
N ILE A 325 -15.24 -4.89 -29.62
CA ILE A 325 -15.35 -3.54 -29.06
C ILE A 325 -15.45 -2.55 -30.20
N GLU A 326 -16.48 -1.72 -30.17
CA GLU A 326 -16.64 -0.62 -31.11
C GLU A 326 -15.72 0.54 -30.70
N VAL A 327 -14.86 0.95 -31.60
CA VAL A 327 -13.92 2.05 -31.34
C VAL A 327 -14.68 3.38 -31.31
N PRO A 328 -14.58 4.18 -30.24
CA PRO A 328 -15.21 5.50 -30.20
C PRO A 328 -14.76 6.39 -31.36
N ALA A 329 -15.69 7.21 -31.87
CA ALA A 329 -15.38 8.14 -32.93
C ALA A 329 -14.26 9.10 -32.52
N ASN A 330 -13.32 9.37 -33.41
CA ASN A 330 -12.14 10.23 -33.16
C ASN A 330 -11.11 9.71 -32.14
N LEU A 331 -11.15 8.43 -31.83
CA LEU A 331 -10.14 7.75 -31.03
C LEU A 331 -9.34 6.79 -31.91
N GLU A 332 -8.01 6.91 -31.89
CA GLU A 332 -7.10 5.94 -32.49
C GLU A 332 -6.63 5.00 -31.37
N PRO A 333 -7.21 3.78 -31.24
CA PRO A 333 -6.96 2.94 -30.10
C PRO A 333 -5.56 2.33 -30.14
N ALA A 334 -4.79 2.55 -29.09
CA ALA A 334 -3.52 1.91 -28.81
C ALA A 334 -3.63 0.87 -27.68
N GLU A 335 -4.66 1.00 -26.86
CA GLU A 335 -4.87 0.14 -25.69
C GLU A 335 -6.37 -0.06 -25.46
N VAL A 336 -6.72 -1.26 -24.98
CA VAL A 336 -8.05 -1.60 -24.48
C VAL A 336 -7.95 -2.03 -23.03
N ARG A 337 -8.92 -1.59 -22.23
CA ARG A 337 -9.05 -1.95 -20.81
C ARG A 337 -10.42 -2.53 -20.54
N TYR A 338 -10.45 -3.48 -19.62
CA TYR A 338 -11.71 -4.01 -19.09
C TYR A 338 -11.74 -3.86 -17.57
N CYS A 339 -12.88 -3.46 -17.04
CA CYS A 339 -13.09 -3.36 -15.60
C CYS A 339 -12.09 -2.40 -14.93
N TRP A 340 -11.80 -1.27 -15.58
CA TRP A 340 -10.78 -0.31 -15.16
C TRP A 340 -11.39 0.84 -14.37
N GLY A 341 -10.92 1.04 -13.14
CA GLY A 341 -11.39 2.03 -12.17
C GLY A 341 -11.18 1.53 -10.74
N ASP A 342 -11.42 2.37 -9.75
CA ASP A 342 -11.20 2.02 -8.35
C ASP A 342 -12.22 0.97 -7.88
N ALA A 343 -13.51 1.23 -8.10
CA ALA A 343 -14.60 0.29 -7.84
C ALA A 343 -15.53 0.13 -9.06
N PRO A 344 -15.04 -0.43 -10.18
CA PRO A 344 -15.84 -0.58 -11.39
C PRO A 344 -16.93 -1.63 -11.22
N LEU A 345 -18.03 -1.45 -11.94
CA LEU A 345 -19.06 -2.48 -12.10
C LEU A 345 -18.74 -3.32 -13.34
N CYS A 346 -18.45 -4.59 -13.15
CA CYS A 346 -18.07 -5.53 -14.20
C CYS A 346 -19.08 -6.65 -14.29
N ASN A 347 -19.40 -7.13 -15.50
CA ASN A 347 -20.49 -8.05 -15.70
C ASN A 347 -20.15 -9.29 -16.55
N LEU A 348 -18.88 -9.52 -16.86
CA LEU A 348 -18.42 -10.75 -17.52
C LEU A 348 -17.98 -11.78 -16.48
N PHE A 349 -18.53 -12.99 -16.59
CA PHE A 349 -18.27 -14.10 -15.71
C PHE A 349 -18.11 -15.40 -16.51
N SER A 350 -17.41 -16.37 -15.94
CA SER A 350 -17.42 -17.74 -16.44
C SER A 350 -18.78 -18.42 -16.19
N ASP A 351 -18.94 -19.59 -16.72
CA ASP A 351 -20.07 -20.49 -16.43
C ASP A 351 -20.12 -20.93 -14.95
N THR A 352 -18.99 -20.96 -14.27
CA THR A 352 -18.84 -21.22 -12.83
C THR A 352 -18.97 -19.97 -11.94
N ASN A 353 -19.37 -18.83 -12.51
CA ASN A 353 -19.52 -17.53 -11.81
C ASN A 353 -18.21 -16.94 -11.26
N VAL A 354 -17.08 -17.26 -11.85
CA VAL A 354 -15.82 -16.55 -11.59
C VAL A 354 -15.77 -15.33 -12.51
N PRO A 355 -15.53 -14.11 -12.01
CA PRO A 355 -15.43 -12.92 -12.86
C PRO A 355 -14.23 -13.01 -13.79
N VAL A 356 -14.39 -12.48 -14.99
CA VAL A 356 -13.26 -12.19 -15.89
C VAL A 356 -12.34 -11.19 -15.18
N ALA A 357 -11.05 -11.51 -15.13
CA ALA A 357 -10.08 -10.64 -14.48
C ALA A 357 -10.03 -9.26 -15.16
N PRO A 358 -9.99 -8.15 -14.42
CA PRO A 358 -9.63 -6.86 -14.96
C PRO A 358 -8.32 -6.93 -15.72
N PHE A 359 -8.26 -6.30 -16.90
CA PHE A 359 -7.05 -6.34 -17.73
C PHE A 359 -6.84 -5.07 -18.54
N ARG A 360 -5.61 -4.95 -19.02
CA ARG A 360 -5.16 -3.97 -20.01
C ARG A 360 -4.37 -4.68 -21.10
N LEU A 361 -4.67 -4.39 -22.37
CA LEU A 361 -3.97 -4.95 -23.52
C LEU A 361 -3.64 -3.87 -24.54
N VAL A 362 -2.45 -3.97 -25.10
CA VAL A 362 -2.07 -3.19 -26.29
C VAL A 362 -2.87 -3.71 -27.48
N VAL A 363 -3.30 -2.81 -28.36
CA VAL A 363 -4.02 -3.14 -29.59
C VAL A 363 -3.00 -3.23 -30.72
N ASP A 364 -2.93 -4.43 -31.35
CA ASP A 364 -2.08 -4.73 -32.50
C ASP A 364 -2.69 -4.27 -33.83
#